data_bc6858cc54723113e00a0286d010ec52
#
_entry.id   bc6858cc54723113e00a0286d010ec52
#
_cell.length_a   1.000
_cell.length_b   1.000
_cell.length_c   1.000
_cell.angle_alpha   90.00
_cell.angle_beta   90.00
_cell.angle_gamma   90.00
#
_symmetry.space_group_name_H-M   'P 1'
#
loop_
_entity.id
_entity.type
_entity.pdbx_description
1 polymer ?
#
loop_
_entity_poly.entity_id
_entity_poly.type
_entity_poly.pdbx_seq_one_letter_code
_entity_poly.pdbx_strand_id
1 'polypeptide(L)'
;MILFLVKKSKYFPIKRIMKSVNAFSLFFLGLFIILSHTLRAEDFPPRASTLVTDFTGTLGEGEKSSLERKLVAFNDSTSTQIAVVLMRSTGNYEIADYSVQLFNQWKIGQASKNNGILILVAVDDHKVWITTGYGIEGVLPDALCRRIIEQDFVPAFRRGDYYAGLEEGTNSIMSVVKGEFTAEDYLKTKKKKPVFFPFLMFLFVIFIVILSRFGRARRYARKNNLAFWAAWALLNAATNRSRGSWGDFSGGSGFGGGGGGFGGFGGGSSGGGGAGGSW
;
A
#
# COMPACT_ATOMS: atom_id res chain seq x y z
N MET A 1 82.18 -13.15 -32.26
CA MET A 1 81.59 -11.91 -32.82
C MET A 1 80.13 -12.24 -33.15
N ILE A 2 79.25 -11.99 -32.16
CA ILE A 2 77.80 -12.40 -32.29
C ILE A 2 77.03 -11.09 -32.43
N LEU A 3 76.41 -10.90 -33.61
CA LEU A 3 75.58 -9.72 -33.88
C LEU A 3 74.18 -9.94 -33.30
N PHE A 4 73.79 -9.06 -32.41
CA PHE A 4 72.42 -8.97 -31.86
C PHE A 4 71.46 -8.38 -32.90
N LEU A 5 70.51 -9.19 -33.37
CA LEU A 5 69.33 -8.72 -34.12
C LEU A 5 68.25 -8.23 -33.12
N VAL A 6 68.14 -6.95 -32.93
CA VAL A 6 67.03 -6.33 -32.18
C VAL A 6 65.81 -6.25 -33.08
N LYS A 7 64.82 -7.11 -32.83
CA LYS A 7 63.53 -7.14 -33.51
C LYS A 7 62.68 -5.91 -33.02
N LYS A 8 62.50 -4.94 -33.89
CA LYS A 8 61.71 -3.71 -33.68
C LYS A 8 60.26 -4.08 -33.43
N SER A 9 59.82 -4.10 -32.17
CA SER A 9 58.40 -4.29 -31.78
C SER A 9 57.60 -3.08 -32.27
N LYS A 10 56.56 -3.32 -33.11
CA LYS A 10 55.56 -2.33 -33.52
C LYS A 10 54.70 -2.00 -32.34
N TYR A 11 55.01 -0.92 -31.62
CA TYR A 11 54.11 -0.35 -30.64
C TYR A 11 52.85 0.15 -31.37
N PHE A 12 51.73 -0.53 -31.17
CA PHE A 12 50.41 -0.05 -31.56
C PHE A 12 50.16 1.27 -30.78
N PRO A 13 49.63 2.32 -31.41
CA PRO A 13 49.46 3.62 -30.76
C PRO A 13 48.28 3.59 -29.79
N ILE A 14 48.52 3.15 -28.57
CA ILE A 14 47.52 3.06 -27.47
C ILE A 14 46.84 4.41 -27.23
N LYS A 15 47.57 5.55 -27.48
CA LYS A 15 47.00 6.91 -27.35
C LYS A 15 45.82 7.21 -28.25
N ARG A 16 45.65 6.53 -29.39
CA ARG A 16 44.54 6.76 -30.33
C ARG A 16 43.26 6.01 -29.90
N ILE A 17 43.47 4.86 -29.24
CA ILE A 17 42.37 4.06 -28.70
C ILE A 17 41.80 4.74 -27.44
N MET A 18 42.62 5.29 -26.57
CA MET A 18 42.17 6.02 -25.37
C MET A 18 41.33 7.27 -25.69
N LYS A 19 41.67 8.01 -26.78
CA LYS A 19 40.85 9.18 -27.19
C LYS A 19 39.46 8.75 -27.70
N SER A 20 39.36 7.65 -28.41
CA SER A 20 38.06 7.15 -28.91
C SER A 20 37.19 6.57 -27.79
N VAL A 21 37.81 5.88 -26.81
CA VAL A 21 37.08 5.34 -25.65
C VAL A 21 36.52 6.49 -24.80
N ASN A 22 37.27 7.57 -24.61
CA ASN A 22 36.79 8.70 -23.83
C ASN A 22 35.61 9.42 -24.53
N ALA A 23 35.68 9.61 -25.85
CA ALA A 23 34.60 10.24 -26.62
C ALA A 23 33.32 9.38 -26.61
N PHE A 24 33.47 8.07 -26.74
CA PHE A 24 32.34 7.12 -26.70
C PHE A 24 31.73 7.03 -25.30
N SER A 25 32.57 7.00 -24.25
CA SER A 25 32.14 7.03 -22.85
C SER A 25 31.39 8.33 -22.51
N LEU A 26 31.89 9.47 -22.97
CA LEU A 26 31.21 10.76 -22.76
C LEU A 26 29.89 10.85 -23.52
N PHE A 27 29.80 10.26 -24.72
CA PHE A 27 28.54 10.17 -25.47
C PHE A 27 27.49 9.31 -24.75
N PHE A 28 27.88 8.13 -24.24
CA PHE A 28 26.98 7.27 -23.47
C PHE A 28 26.60 7.87 -22.11
N LEU A 29 27.52 8.56 -21.44
CA LEU A 29 27.24 9.29 -20.22
C LEU A 29 26.25 10.43 -20.48
N GLY A 30 26.42 11.18 -21.56
CA GLY A 30 25.49 12.22 -21.97
C GLY A 30 24.10 11.65 -22.34
N LEU A 31 24.06 10.54 -23.07
CA LEU A 31 22.81 9.84 -23.40
C LEU A 31 22.11 9.30 -22.16
N PHE A 32 22.85 8.76 -21.20
CA PHE A 32 22.33 8.29 -19.92
C PHE A 32 21.76 9.43 -19.07
N ILE A 33 22.42 10.58 -19.03
CA ILE A 33 21.93 11.79 -18.34
C ILE A 33 20.66 12.32 -19.03
N ILE A 34 20.57 12.30 -20.35
CA ILE A 34 19.36 12.71 -21.10
C ILE A 34 18.21 11.72 -20.84
N LEU A 35 18.49 10.42 -20.83
CA LEU A 35 17.48 9.38 -20.55
C LEU A 35 16.98 9.41 -19.09
N SER A 36 17.85 9.79 -18.13
CA SER A 36 17.45 9.88 -16.72
C SER A 36 16.52 11.06 -16.42
N HIS A 37 16.44 12.06 -17.29
CA HIS A 37 15.52 13.20 -17.13
C HIS A 37 14.10 12.92 -17.59
N THR A 38 13.84 11.79 -18.25
CA THR A 38 12.50 11.44 -18.76
C THR A 38 11.66 10.60 -17.78
N LEU A 39 12.26 10.09 -16.71
CA LEU A 39 11.57 9.39 -15.63
C LEU A 39 11.16 10.37 -14.52
N ARG A 40 10.31 11.36 -14.86
CA ARG A 40 9.51 12.00 -13.81
C ARG A 40 8.43 10.99 -13.43
N ALA A 41 8.63 10.29 -12.32
CA ALA A 41 7.52 9.72 -11.58
C ALA A 41 6.61 10.92 -11.23
N GLU A 42 5.38 10.91 -11.68
CA GLU A 42 4.41 11.91 -11.27
C GLU A 42 4.15 11.65 -9.79
N ASP A 43 4.56 12.60 -8.95
CA ASP A 43 4.43 12.49 -7.50
C ASP A 43 2.95 12.65 -7.14
N PHE A 44 2.31 11.54 -6.79
CA PHE A 44 0.99 11.59 -6.16
C PHE A 44 1.08 12.42 -4.88
N PRO A 45 0.05 13.20 -4.56
CA PRO A 45 0.06 13.99 -3.35
C PRO A 45 0.26 13.07 -2.12
N PRO A 46 0.99 13.55 -1.10
CA PRO A 46 1.21 12.78 0.12
C PRO A 46 -0.13 12.42 0.76
N ARG A 47 -0.16 11.30 1.46
CA ARG A 47 -1.36 10.83 2.15
C ARG A 47 -1.92 11.90 3.07
N ALA A 48 -3.18 12.24 2.87
CA ALA A 48 -3.85 13.26 3.66
C ALA A 48 -4.17 12.77 5.08
N SER A 49 -4.27 13.71 6.00
CA SER A 49 -4.72 13.51 7.38
C SER A 49 -6.22 13.77 7.59
N THR A 50 -6.93 14.16 6.53
CA THR A 50 -8.36 14.50 6.52
C THR A 50 -9.08 13.71 5.44
N LEU A 51 -10.39 13.52 5.59
CA LEU A 51 -11.24 12.88 4.58
C LEU A 51 -11.54 13.83 3.41
N VAL A 52 -11.55 15.16 3.65
CA VAL A 52 -11.72 16.16 2.62
C VAL A 52 -10.43 16.91 2.39
N THR A 53 -9.86 16.73 1.22
CA THR A 53 -8.61 17.39 0.80
C THR A 53 -8.85 18.21 -0.45
N ASP A 54 -8.69 19.51 -0.34
CA ASP A 54 -8.83 20.44 -1.47
C ASP A 54 -7.48 21.10 -1.77
N PHE A 55 -6.88 20.74 -2.88
CA PHE A 55 -5.63 21.32 -3.39
C PHE A 55 -5.87 22.54 -4.29
N THR A 56 -7.14 22.84 -4.58
CA THR A 56 -7.53 23.91 -5.52
C THR A 56 -7.97 25.18 -4.83
N GLY A 57 -8.43 25.09 -3.58
CA GLY A 57 -9.11 26.17 -2.87
C GLY A 57 -10.51 26.46 -3.43
N THR A 58 -11.12 25.47 -4.07
CA THR A 58 -12.49 25.58 -4.64
C THR A 58 -13.55 25.64 -3.54
N LEU A 59 -13.33 24.94 -2.42
CA LEU A 59 -14.23 24.94 -1.28
C LEU A 59 -13.83 26.03 -0.28
N GLY A 60 -14.83 26.73 0.26
CA GLY A 60 -14.63 27.59 1.41
C GLY A 60 -14.26 26.78 2.67
N GLU A 61 -13.50 27.37 3.59
CA GLU A 61 -13.07 26.68 4.83
C GLU A 61 -14.26 26.18 5.68
N GLY A 62 -15.37 26.90 5.69
CA GLY A 62 -16.60 26.48 6.36
C GLY A 62 -17.25 25.26 5.71
N GLU A 63 -17.27 25.22 4.36
CA GLU A 63 -17.80 24.12 3.55
C GLU A 63 -16.96 22.86 3.73
N LYS A 64 -15.64 23.01 3.60
CA LYS A 64 -14.67 21.92 3.81
C LYS A 64 -14.81 21.31 5.21
N SER A 65 -14.86 22.15 6.25
CA SER A 65 -15.03 21.72 7.64
C SER A 65 -16.38 21.04 7.89
N SER A 66 -17.46 21.50 7.22
CA SER A 66 -18.79 20.91 7.33
C SER A 66 -18.83 19.51 6.69
N LEU A 67 -18.26 19.38 5.48
CA LEU A 67 -18.18 18.12 4.77
C LEU A 67 -17.29 17.12 5.53
N GLU A 68 -16.14 17.56 6.04
CA GLU A 68 -15.24 16.73 6.86
C GLU A 68 -15.96 16.15 8.08
N ARG A 69 -16.62 16.98 8.88
CA ARG A 69 -17.37 16.53 10.07
C ARG A 69 -18.44 15.49 9.70
N LYS A 70 -19.16 15.71 8.59
CA LYS A 70 -20.16 14.78 8.09
C LYS A 70 -19.55 13.42 7.75
N LEU A 71 -18.45 13.41 7.02
CA LEU A 71 -17.78 12.18 6.58
C LEU A 71 -17.11 11.43 7.74
N VAL A 72 -16.54 12.16 8.71
CA VAL A 72 -16.00 11.58 9.95
C VAL A 72 -17.11 10.91 10.75
N ALA A 73 -18.24 11.59 10.99
CA ALA A 73 -19.38 11.00 11.69
C ALA A 73 -19.95 9.77 10.98
N PHE A 74 -19.92 9.75 9.64
CA PHE A 74 -20.30 8.58 8.86
C PHE A 74 -19.32 7.42 9.03
N ASN A 75 -18.02 7.70 8.96
CA ASN A 75 -16.98 6.70 9.22
C ASN A 75 -17.12 6.07 10.61
N ASP A 76 -17.37 6.90 11.64
CA ASP A 76 -17.50 6.44 13.02
C ASP A 76 -18.71 5.50 13.20
N SER A 77 -19.81 5.78 12.49
CA SER A 77 -21.07 5.02 12.61
C SER A 77 -21.10 3.74 11.76
N THR A 78 -20.41 3.73 10.60
CA THR A 78 -20.49 2.62 9.63
C THR A 78 -19.16 1.90 9.41
N SER A 79 -18.06 2.50 9.87
CA SER A 79 -16.68 2.12 9.58
C SER A 79 -16.28 2.27 8.11
N THR A 80 -17.15 2.81 7.24
CA THR A 80 -16.85 3.06 5.83
C THR A 80 -16.21 4.42 5.67
N GLN A 81 -15.09 4.48 4.98
CA GLN A 81 -14.36 5.72 4.74
C GLN A 81 -14.70 6.29 3.36
N ILE A 82 -15.23 7.50 3.33
CA ILE A 82 -15.44 8.29 2.12
C ILE A 82 -14.41 9.39 2.12
N ALA A 83 -13.49 9.37 1.17
CA ALA A 83 -12.52 10.44 0.96
C ALA A 83 -12.92 11.29 -0.24
N VAL A 84 -12.77 12.60 -0.13
CA VAL A 84 -13.02 13.58 -1.20
C VAL A 84 -11.72 14.32 -1.48
N VAL A 85 -11.29 14.29 -2.74
CA VAL A 85 -10.07 14.97 -3.19
C VAL A 85 -10.41 15.88 -4.37
N LEU A 86 -10.18 17.17 -4.20
CA LEU A 86 -10.24 18.15 -5.28
C LEU A 86 -8.82 18.50 -5.69
N MET A 87 -8.54 18.38 -6.99
CA MET A 87 -7.26 18.75 -7.59
C MET A 87 -7.50 19.49 -8.91
N ARG A 88 -6.50 20.21 -9.40
CA ARG A 88 -6.63 20.97 -10.65
C ARG A 88 -6.80 20.02 -11.83
N SER A 89 -5.88 19.10 -12.03
CA SER A 89 -5.84 18.18 -13.15
C SER A 89 -5.14 16.89 -12.76
N THR A 90 -5.45 15.79 -13.45
CA THR A 90 -4.73 14.52 -13.37
C THR A 90 -3.55 14.46 -14.35
N GLY A 91 -3.25 15.56 -15.03
CA GLY A 91 -2.15 15.66 -16.00
C GLY A 91 -2.32 14.73 -17.19
N ASN A 92 -1.35 13.85 -17.41
CA ASN A 92 -1.36 12.90 -18.53
C ASN A 92 -2.11 11.60 -18.23
N TYR A 93 -2.62 11.42 -16.99
CA TYR A 93 -3.32 10.21 -16.61
C TYR A 93 -4.80 10.29 -16.89
N GLU A 94 -5.39 9.17 -17.30
CA GLU A 94 -6.83 9.03 -17.22
C GLU A 94 -7.28 9.11 -15.76
N ILE A 95 -8.37 9.85 -15.50
CA ILE A 95 -8.84 10.08 -14.12
C ILE A 95 -9.16 8.77 -13.39
N ALA A 96 -9.60 7.74 -14.11
CA ALA A 96 -9.85 6.40 -13.56
C ALA A 96 -8.58 5.80 -12.99
N ASP A 97 -7.53 5.73 -13.81
CA ASP A 97 -6.24 5.13 -13.41
C ASP A 97 -5.58 5.92 -12.28
N TYR A 98 -5.61 7.24 -12.37
CA TYR A 98 -5.10 8.13 -11.31
C TYR A 98 -5.83 7.89 -9.99
N SER A 99 -7.17 7.83 -10.05
CA SER A 99 -8.00 7.64 -8.86
C SER A 99 -7.73 6.30 -8.16
N VAL A 100 -7.58 5.21 -8.93
CA VAL A 100 -7.25 3.88 -8.39
C VAL A 100 -5.85 3.88 -7.75
N GLN A 101 -4.87 4.49 -8.39
CA GLN A 101 -3.51 4.58 -7.85
C GLN A 101 -3.50 5.41 -6.57
N LEU A 102 -4.15 6.58 -6.55
CA LEU A 102 -4.29 7.44 -5.38
C LEU A 102 -4.99 6.71 -4.23
N PHE A 103 -6.09 6.00 -4.51
CA PHE A 103 -6.83 5.19 -3.55
C PHE A 103 -5.92 4.16 -2.86
N ASN A 104 -5.15 3.42 -3.66
CA ASN A 104 -4.27 2.37 -3.17
C ASN A 104 -3.03 2.93 -2.43
N GLN A 105 -2.51 4.09 -2.86
CA GLN A 105 -1.40 4.76 -2.19
C GLN A 105 -1.82 5.33 -0.82
N TRP A 106 -2.98 5.95 -0.76
CA TRP A 106 -3.54 6.49 0.48
C TRP A 106 -4.13 5.40 1.37
N LYS A 107 -4.38 4.20 0.81
CA LYS A 107 -4.98 3.05 1.51
C LYS A 107 -6.33 3.41 2.14
N ILE A 108 -7.22 3.99 1.34
CA ILE A 108 -8.53 4.46 1.78
C ILE A 108 -9.40 3.27 2.16
N GLY A 109 -10.07 3.34 3.31
CA GLY A 109 -10.86 2.25 3.88
C GLY A 109 -10.09 1.40 4.89
N GLN A 110 -10.77 0.39 5.43
CA GLN A 110 -10.19 -0.53 6.40
C GLN A 110 -9.60 -1.76 5.70
N ALA A 111 -8.39 -2.18 6.09
CA ALA A 111 -7.69 -3.33 5.49
C ALA A 111 -8.49 -4.64 5.57
N SER A 112 -9.27 -4.83 6.65
CA SER A 112 -10.07 -6.04 6.85
C SER A 112 -11.36 -6.08 6.04
N LYS A 113 -11.87 -4.92 5.61
CA LYS A 113 -13.17 -4.77 4.93
C LYS A 113 -13.05 -4.26 3.51
N ASN A 114 -11.96 -3.56 3.16
CA ASN A 114 -11.79 -2.84 1.90
C ASN A 114 -12.98 -1.92 1.56
N ASN A 115 -13.51 -1.24 2.59
CA ASN A 115 -14.74 -0.46 2.54
C ASN A 115 -14.47 1.05 2.36
N GLY A 116 -13.47 1.38 1.55
CA GLY A 116 -13.15 2.73 1.18
C GLY A 116 -13.91 3.19 -0.06
N ILE A 117 -14.15 4.50 -0.16
CA ILE A 117 -14.68 5.18 -1.33
C ILE A 117 -13.85 6.45 -1.53
N LEU A 118 -13.37 6.67 -2.75
CA LEU A 118 -12.69 7.91 -3.12
C LEU A 118 -13.52 8.67 -4.16
N ILE A 119 -13.80 9.91 -3.90
CA ILE A 119 -14.39 10.86 -4.85
C ILE A 119 -13.28 11.80 -5.29
N LEU A 120 -12.82 11.65 -6.52
CA LEU A 120 -11.79 12.49 -7.12
C LEU A 120 -12.41 13.49 -8.09
N VAL A 121 -12.14 14.76 -7.88
CA VAL A 121 -12.61 15.85 -8.73
C VAL A 121 -11.42 16.57 -9.35
N ALA A 122 -11.25 16.46 -10.65
CA ALA A 122 -10.26 17.20 -11.43
C ALA A 122 -10.94 18.46 -12.01
N VAL A 123 -10.77 19.58 -11.32
CA VAL A 123 -11.57 20.81 -11.54
C VAL A 123 -11.32 21.40 -12.93
N ASP A 124 -10.04 21.55 -13.31
CA ASP A 124 -9.66 22.14 -14.60
C ASP A 124 -9.95 21.17 -15.77
N ASP A 125 -9.95 19.85 -15.52
CA ASP A 125 -10.28 18.82 -16.52
C ASP A 125 -11.80 18.62 -16.64
N HIS A 126 -12.60 19.21 -15.77
CA HIS A 126 -14.06 19.03 -15.70
C HIS A 126 -14.45 17.55 -15.60
N LYS A 127 -13.73 16.78 -14.78
CA LYS A 127 -13.94 15.34 -14.60
C LYS A 127 -14.11 14.99 -13.12
N VAL A 128 -15.01 14.07 -12.85
CA VAL A 128 -15.19 13.45 -11.53
C VAL A 128 -15.17 11.94 -11.65
N TRP A 129 -14.56 11.28 -10.68
CA TRP A 129 -14.50 9.83 -10.60
C TRP A 129 -14.78 9.35 -9.17
N ILE A 130 -15.60 8.31 -9.05
CA ILE A 130 -15.79 7.57 -7.80
C ILE A 130 -15.05 6.25 -7.94
N THR A 131 -14.13 5.96 -7.02
CA THR A 131 -13.44 4.67 -6.91
C THR A 131 -13.95 3.96 -5.66
N THR A 132 -14.34 2.69 -5.81
CA THR A 132 -14.82 1.83 -4.73
C THR A 132 -13.77 0.79 -4.34
N GLY A 133 -13.62 0.54 -3.04
CA GLY A 133 -12.87 -0.60 -2.55
C GLY A 133 -13.64 -1.90 -2.73
N TYR A 134 -12.95 -3.03 -2.79
CA TYR A 134 -13.54 -4.36 -3.03
C TYR A 134 -14.73 -4.69 -2.13
N GLY A 135 -14.72 -4.24 -0.87
CA GLY A 135 -15.80 -4.54 0.07
C GLY A 135 -17.05 -3.68 -0.12
N ILE A 136 -16.99 -2.65 -0.99
CA ILE A 136 -18.11 -1.76 -1.28
C ILE A 136 -18.74 -2.03 -2.65
N GLU A 137 -18.05 -2.70 -3.56
CA GLU A 137 -18.54 -2.96 -4.92
C GLU A 137 -19.91 -3.62 -4.97
N GLY A 138 -20.22 -4.52 -4.01
CA GLY A 138 -21.52 -5.17 -3.92
C GLY A 138 -22.67 -4.23 -3.54
N VAL A 139 -22.36 -3.16 -2.77
CA VAL A 139 -23.35 -2.17 -2.28
C VAL A 139 -23.44 -0.98 -3.21
N LEU A 140 -22.30 -0.54 -3.73
CA LEU A 140 -22.16 0.62 -4.60
C LEU A 140 -21.48 0.20 -5.93
N PRO A 141 -22.20 -0.54 -6.79
CA PRO A 141 -21.70 -0.97 -8.08
C PRO A 141 -21.52 0.21 -9.04
N ASP A 142 -20.71 0.04 -10.08
CA ASP A 142 -20.33 1.08 -11.06
C ASP A 142 -21.53 1.79 -11.67
N ALA A 143 -22.60 1.04 -11.98
CA ALA A 143 -23.83 1.61 -12.54
C ALA A 143 -24.49 2.62 -11.59
N LEU A 144 -24.41 2.36 -10.27
CA LEU A 144 -24.95 3.26 -9.24
C LEU A 144 -24.01 4.47 -9.03
N CYS A 145 -22.69 4.25 -9.03
CA CYS A 145 -21.72 5.33 -9.02
C CYS A 145 -21.97 6.31 -10.17
N ARG A 146 -22.15 5.78 -11.40
CA ARG A 146 -22.45 6.60 -12.59
C ARG A 146 -23.73 7.41 -12.39
N ARG A 147 -24.80 6.78 -11.89
CA ARG A 147 -26.08 7.45 -11.66
C ARG A 147 -25.96 8.60 -10.65
N ILE A 148 -25.23 8.39 -9.55
CA ILE A 148 -24.97 9.44 -8.54
C ILE A 148 -24.19 10.59 -9.19
N ILE A 149 -23.18 10.28 -10.00
CA ILE A 149 -22.38 11.31 -10.68
C ILE A 149 -23.30 12.13 -11.60
N GLU A 150 -24.11 11.49 -12.42
CA GLU A 150 -24.95 12.16 -13.41
C GLU A 150 -26.10 12.96 -12.76
N GLN A 151 -26.63 12.52 -11.63
CA GLN A 151 -27.76 13.16 -10.96
C GLN A 151 -27.38 14.20 -9.93
N ASP A 152 -26.31 13.95 -9.14
CA ASP A 152 -25.99 14.78 -7.99
C ASP A 152 -24.76 15.67 -8.23
N PHE A 153 -23.63 15.13 -8.76
CA PHE A 153 -22.41 15.91 -8.94
C PHE A 153 -22.46 16.79 -10.19
N VAL A 154 -22.71 16.21 -11.36
CA VAL A 154 -22.56 16.91 -12.65
C VAL A 154 -23.49 18.13 -12.76
N PRO A 155 -24.76 18.10 -12.36
CA PRO A 155 -25.63 19.26 -12.49
C PRO A 155 -25.20 20.44 -11.62
N ALA A 156 -24.67 20.17 -10.43
CA ALA A 156 -24.15 21.19 -9.51
C ALA A 156 -22.81 21.75 -10.02
N PHE A 157 -21.87 20.87 -10.44
CA PHE A 157 -20.57 21.28 -10.94
C PHE A 157 -20.65 22.12 -12.22
N ARG A 158 -21.62 21.85 -13.09
CA ARG A 158 -21.91 22.71 -14.27
C ARG A 158 -22.29 24.12 -13.90
N ARG A 159 -22.87 24.34 -12.73
CA ARG A 159 -23.20 25.68 -12.20
C ARG A 159 -22.05 26.31 -11.41
N GLY A 160 -20.94 25.60 -11.26
CA GLY A 160 -19.83 26.03 -10.41
C GLY A 160 -20.05 25.80 -8.92
N ASP A 161 -21.15 25.15 -8.55
CA ASP A 161 -21.50 24.86 -7.15
C ASP A 161 -20.95 23.51 -6.72
N TYR A 162 -19.62 23.48 -6.45
CA TYR A 162 -18.92 22.25 -6.12
C TYR A 162 -19.34 21.71 -4.75
N TYR A 163 -19.58 22.60 -3.79
CA TYR A 163 -20.00 22.18 -2.46
C TYR A 163 -21.35 21.49 -2.47
N ALA A 164 -22.36 22.08 -3.13
CA ALA A 164 -23.68 21.45 -3.24
C ALA A 164 -23.61 20.08 -3.91
N GLY A 165 -22.83 19.94 -4.99
CA GLY A 165 -22.65 18.65 -5.66
C GLY A 165 -22.01 17.61 -4.74
N LEU A 166 -20.96 17.99 -3.99
CA LEU A 166 -20.32 17.10 -3.03
C LEU A 166 -21.23 16.74 -1.87
N GLU A 167 -22.03 17.71 -1.39
CA GLU A 167 -22.98 17.51 -0.30
C GLU A 167 -24.07 16.50 -0.69
N GLU A 168 -24.69 16.68 -1.86
CA GLU A 168 -25.73 15.79 -2.38
C GLU A 168 -25.20 14.41 -2.74
N GLY A 169 -24.10 14.36 -3.51
CA GLY A 169 -23.50 13.09 -3.94
C GLY A 169 -22.99 12.23 -2.78
N THR A 170 -22.36 12.85 -1.77
CA THR A 170 -21.96 12.12 -0.56
C THR A 170 -23.17 11.65 0.25
N ASN A 171 -24.27 12.42 0.32
CA ASN A 171 -25.51 11.98 0.98
C ASN A 171 -26.12 10.78 0.27
N SER A 172 -26.13 10.76 -1.06
CA SER A 172 -26.62 9.62 -1.84
C SER A 172 -25.77 8.38 -1.59
N ILE A 173 -24.44 8.50 -1.63
CA ILE A 173 -23.53 7.40 -1.30
C ILE A 173 -23.76 6.89 0.12
N MET A 174 -23.84 7.78 1.10
CA MET A 174 -24.05 7.43 2.51
C MET A 174 -25.36 6.68 2.72
N SER A 175 -26.45 7.08 2.03
CA SER A 175 -27.75 6.42 2.14
C SER A 175 -27.72 5.01 1.58
N VAL A 176 -27.03 4.79 0.47
CA VAL A 176 -26.82 3.47 -0.13
C VAL A 176 -26.04 2.55 0.79
N VAL A 177 -24.95 3.06 1.35
CA VAL A 177 -24.04 2.26 2.19
C VAL A 177 -24.66 1.92 3.55
N LYS A 178 -25.48 2.79 4.13
CA LYS A 178 -26.13 2.55 5.44
C LYS A 178 -26.99 1.28 5.51
N GLY A 179 -27.43 0.76 4.40
CA GLY A 179 -28.26 -0.45 4.36
C GLY A 179 -27.50 -1.74 4.66
N GLU A 180 -26.19 -1.81 4.42
CA GLU A 180 -25.41 -3.06 4.55
C GLU A 180 -24.26 -3.01 5.56
N PHE A 181 -23.73 -1.86 5.92
CA PHE A 181 -22.59 -1.73 6.83
C PHE A 181 -22.98 -0.99 8.11
N THR A 182 -23.52 -1.73 9.08
CA THR A 182 -23.77 -1.21 10.42
C THR A 182 -22.60 -1.49 11.35
N ALA A 183 -22.47 -0.68 12.42
CA ALA A 183 -21.46 -0.91 13.46
C ALA A 183 -21.54 -2.31 14.09
N GLU A 184 -22.74 -2.93 14.11
CA GLU A 184 -22.96 -4.29 14.59
C GLU A 184 -22.31 -5.36 13.72
N ASP A 185 -22.23 -5.18 12.40
CA ASP A 185 -21.55 -6.11 11.50
C ASP A 185 -20.05 -6.10 11.75
N TYR A 186 -19.50 -4.96 12.13
CA TYR A 186 -18.10 -4.85 12.54
C TYR A 186 -17.79 -5.64 13.82
N LEU A 187 -18.71 -5.65 14.77
CA LEU A 187 -18.55 -6.40 16.03
C LEU A 187 -18.71 -7.92 15.81
N LYS A 188 -19.56 -8.35 14.89
CA LYS A 188 -19.74 -9.78 14.54
C LYS A 188 -18.54 -10.34 13.77
N THR A 189 -17.81 -9.52 13.01
CA THR A 189 -16.65 -9.96 12.20
C THR A 189 -15.38 -10.13 13.04
N LYS A 190 -15.37 -9.76 14.33
CA LYS A 190 -14.31 -10.13 15.29
C LYS A 190 -14.33 -11.61 15.71
N LYS A 191 -14.78 -12.53 14.87
CA LYS A 191 -14.39 -13.94 15.02
C LYS A 191 -12.89 -14.01 14.80
N LYS A 192 -12.16 -14.10 15.92
CA LYS A 192 -10.73 -14.43 15.93
C LYS A 192 -10.53 -15.57 14.94
N LYS A 193 -9.77 -15.34 13.88
CA LYS A 193 -9.33 -16.45 13.03
C LYS A 193 -8.68 -17.45 13.96
N PRO A 194 -9.10 -18.73 13.97
CA PRO A 194 -8.55 -19.69 14.91
C PRO A 194 -7.04 -19.76 14.67
N VAL A 195 -6.26 -19.36 15.65
CA VAL A 195 -4.78 -19.45 15.67
C VAL A 195 -4.33 -20.92 15.65
N PHE A 196 -5.29 -21.82 15.49
CA PHE A 196 -5.09 -23.26 15.55
C PHE A 196 -4.18 -23.79 14.42
N PHE A 197 -4.30 -23.25 13.21
CA PHE A 197 -3.51 -23.73 12.07
C PHE A 197 -2.00 -23.38 12.18
N PRO A 198 -1.57 -22.14 12.45
CA PRO A 198 -0.17 -21.84 12.68
C PRO A 198 0.40 -22.51 13.92
N PHE A 199 -0.42 -22.71 14.98
CA PHE A 199 -0.01 -23.46 16.16
C PHE A 199 0.20 -24.95 15.86
N LEU A 200 -0.69 -25.56 15.07
CA LEU A 200 -0.53 -26.95 14.62
C LEU A 200 0.71 -27.13 13.74
N MET A 201 0.97 -26.18 12.84
CA MET A 201 2.18 -26.18 12.00
C MET A 201 3.46 -26.03 12.84
N PHE A 202 3.43 -25.19 13.88
CA PHE A 202 4.53 -25.04 14.83
C PHE A 202 4.79 -26.34 15.59
N LEU A 203 3.74 -26.99 16.10
CA LEU A 203 3.86 -28.32 16.74
C LEU A 203 4.38 -29.37 15.78
N PHE A 204 3.98 -29.36 14.53
CA PHE A 204 4.46 -30.29 13.49
C PHE A 204 5.95 -30.10 13.19
N VAL A 205 6.42 -28.86 13.14
CA VAL A 205 7.86 -28.57 12.97
C VAL A 205 8.66 -29.05 14.18
N ILE A 206 8.17 -28.80 15.40
CA ILE A 206 8.79 -29.32 16.63
C ILE A 206 8.84 -30.86 16.59
N PHE A 207 7.76 -31.51 16.19
CA PHE A 207 7.70 -32.97 16.09
C PHE A 207 8.74 -33.52 15.10
N ILE A 208 8.89 -32.89 13.92
CA ILE A 208 9.93 -33.27 12.94
C ILE A 208 11.36 -33.11 13.53
N VAL A 209 11.59 -31.97 14.23
CA VAL A 209 12.90 -31.72 14.86
C VAL A 209 13.20 -32.79 15.94
N ILE A 210 12.20 -33.14 16.75
CA ILE A 210 12.32 -34.21 17.76
C ILE A 210 12.62 -35.54 17.08
N LEU A 211 11.85 -35.96 16.05
CA LEU A 211 12.07 -37.18 15.30
C LEU A 211 13.47 -37.23 14.67
N SER A 212 13.95 -36.13 14.12
CA SER A 212 15.30 -36.06 13.52
C SER A 212 16.41 -36.23 14.57
N ARG A 213 16.18 -35.74 15.81
CA ARG A 213 17.10 -35.93 16.93
C ARG A 213 17.08 -37.35 17.46
N PHE A 214 15.89 -37.96 17.57
CA PHE A 214 15.77 -39.38 17.93
C PHE A 214 16.50 -40.31 16.94
N GLY A 215 16.36 -40.04 15.66
CA GLY A 215 17.06 -40.81 14.62
C GLY A 215 18.59 -40.72 14.70
N ARG A 216 19.10 -39.51 15.06
CA ARG A 216 20.56 -39.32 15.28
C ARG A 216 21.06 -40.01 16.55
N ALA A 217 20.31 -39.88 17.63
CA ALA A 217 20.65 -40.53 18.91
C ALA A 217 20.65 -42.06 18.80
N ARG A 218 19.68 -42.66 18.10
CA ARG A 218 19.64 -44.10 17.82
C ARG A 218 20.83 -44.59 16.97
N ARG A 219 21.23 -43.84 15.95
CA ARG A 219 22.40 -44.18 15.10
C ARG A 219 23.70 -44.07 15.91
N TYR A 220 23.84 -43.02 16.75
CA TYR A 220 25.03 -42.84 17.60
C TYR A 220 25.12 -43.91 18.68
N ALA A 221 24.02 -44.25 19.36
CA ALA A 221 23.94 -45.29 20.35
C ALA A 221 24.34 -46.67 19.76
N ARG A 222 23.84 -47.03 18.58
CA ARG A 222 24.14 -48.28 17.91
C ARG A 222 25.62 -48.39 17.46
N LYS A 223 26.20 -47.22 17.01
CA LYS A 223 27.59 -47.21 16.56
C LYS A 223 28.62 -47.31 17.68
N ASN A 224 28.27 -46.83 18.89
CA ASN A 224 29.19 -46.74 20.03
C ASN A 224 28.82 -47.70 21.18
N ASN A 225 27.90 -48.63 20.99
CA ASN A 225 27.44 -49.60 22.00
C ASN A 225 26.94 -48.96 23.29
N LEU A 226 26.35 -47.76 23.21
CA LEU A 226 25.85 -46.97 24.34
C LEU A 226 24.35 -47.16 24.52
N ALA A 227 23.87 -47.07 25.75
CA ALA A 227 22.44 -46.98 26.00
C ALA A 227 21.86 -45.72 25.37
N PHE A 228 20.66 -45.81 24.76
CA PHE A 228 20.01 -44.73 24.04
C PHE A 228 19.98 -43.41 24.85
N TRP A 229 19.66 -43.49 26.13
CA TRP A 229 19.57 -42.30 26.99
C TRP A 229 20.93 -41.63 27.25
N ALA A 230 22.02 -42.40 27.31
CA ALA A 230 23.37 -41.83 27.41
C ALA A 230 23.78 -41.10 26.13
N ALA A 231 23.47 -41.67 24.97
CA ALA A 231 23.69 -41.03 23.66
C ALA A 231 22.88 -39.75 23.49
N TRP A 232 21.63 -39.76 23.99
CA TRP A 232 20.76 -38.59 24.01
C TRP A 232 21.32 -37.46 24.90
N ALA A 233 21.77 -37.77 26.10
CA ALA A 233 22.34 -36.81 27.05
C ALA A 233 23.61 -36.15 26.48
N LEU A 234 24.52 -36.92 25.87
CA LEU A 234 25.74 -36.42 25.23
C LEU A 234 25.47 -35.48 24.07
N LEU A 235 24.50 -35.82 23.20
CA LEU A 235 24.11 -34.95 22.09
C LEU A 235 23.42 -33.67 22.55
N ASN A 236 22.70 -33.71 23.66
CA ASN A 236 22.03 -32.53 24.21
C ASN A 236 23.01 -31.59 24.96
N ALA A 237 24.03 -32.16 25.63
CA ALA A 237 25.07 -31.38 26.30
C ALA A 237 25.97 -30.61 25.31
N ALA A 238 26.20 -31.19 24.14
CA ALA A 238 27.00 -30.55 23.05
C ALA A 238 26.33 -29.34 22.41
N THR A 239 25.01 -29.25 22.51
CA THR A 239 24.24 -28.14 21.86
C THR A 239 23.99 -26.94 22.78
N ASN A 240 24.39 -27.02 24.05
CA ASN A 240 24.09 -25.96 25.05
C ASN A 240 25.16 -24.85 25.15
N ARG A 241 26.08 -24.75 24.17
CA ARG A 241 27.20 -23.77 24.19
C ARG A 241 26.95 -22.47 23.41
N SER A 242 25.74 -22.21 22.93
CA SER A 242 25.44 -20.91 22.32
C SER A 242 24.07 -20.39 22.77
N ARG A 243 24.02 -19.84 23.98
CA ARG A 243 22.94 -18.94 24.39
C ARG A 243 23.30 -17.53 23.98
N GLY A 244 22.83 -17.11 22.80
CA GLY A 244 22.70 -15.70 22.44
C GLY A 244 21.60 -15.07 23.29
N SER A 245 21.95 -14.05 24.04
CA SER A 245 21.03 -13.20 24.80
C SER A 245 20.12 -12.45 23.82
N TRP A 246 18.83 -12.72 23.86
CA TRP A 246 17.82 -11.88 23.25
C TRP A 246 17.31 -10.93 24.32
N GLY A 247 17.74 -9.66 24.20
CA GLY A 247 17.33 -8.60 25.09
C GLY A 247 15.87 -8.23 24.93
N ASP A 248 15.28 -7.87 26.04
CA ASP A 248 13.96 -7.36 26.31
C ASP A 248 13.37 -6.43 25.26
N PHE A 249 12.19 -6.79 24.75
CA PHE A 249 11.24 -5.86 24.13
C PHE A 249 10.09 -5.61 25.12
N SER A 250 10.23 -4.60 25.95
CA SER A 250 9.13 -4.05 26.74
C SER A 250 8.46 -2.92 25.93
N GLY A 251 7.37 -3.22 25.22
CA GLY A 251 6.52 -2.25 24.59
C GLY A 251 5.54 -1.65 25.60
N GLY A 252 5.79 -0.41 26.02
CA GLY A 252 4.87 0.37 26.85
C GLY A 252 3.68 0.86 26.01
N SER A 253 2.46 0.44 26.39
CA SER A 253 1.21 0.98 25.88
C SER A 253 0.86 2.25 26.64
N GLY A 254 0.96 3.41 25.97
CA GLY A 254 0.44 4.68 26.45
C GLY A 254 -0.95 4.93 25.87
N PHE A 255 -2.01 4.78 26.65
CA PHE A 255 -3.35 5.27 26.34
C PHE A 255 -3.42 6.73 26.75
N GLY A 256 -3.50 7.64 25.77
CA GLY A 256 -3.84 9.05 25.95
C GLY A 256 -5.10 9.36 25.18
N GLY A 257 -6.20 9.64 25.89
CA GLY A 257 -7.49 9.96 25.31
C GLY A 257 -7.61 11.42 24.88
N GLY A 258 -8.55 11.67 23.94
CA GLY A 258 -9.21 12.96 23.80
C GLY A 258 -9.09 13.64 22.46
N GLY A 259 -10.23 13.79 21.78
CA GLY A 259 -10.43 14.68 20.64
C GLY A 259 -10.70 13.92 19.34
N GLY A 260 -12.00 13.83 18.98
CA GLY A 260 -12.46 13.16 17.77
C GLY A 260 -11.99 13.85 16.49
N GLY A 261 -10.84 13.43 16.01
CA GLY A 261 -10.33 13.72 14.69
C GLY A 261 -10.31 12.44 13.86
N PHE A 262 -10.28 12.56 12.53
CA PHE A 262 -10.12 11.43 11.62
C PHE A 262 -8.85 10.65 11.97
N GLY A 263 -9.03 9.35 12.30
CA GLY A 263 -7.94 8.47 12.75
C GLY A 263 -7.00 8.00 11.63
N GLY A 264 -7.13 8.55 10.43
CA GLY A 264 -6.35 8.18 9.25
C GLY A 264 -6.97 7.02 8.46
N PHE A 265 -6.48 6.82 7.24
CA PHE A 265 -6.91 5.75 6.36
C PHE A 265 -6.42 4.38 6.85
N GLY A 266 -7.30 3.39 6.80
CA GLY A 266 -7.12 2.10 7.49
C GLY A 266 -6.52 0.96 6.68
N GLY A 267 -6.05 1.21 5.44
CA GLY A 267 -5.33 0.18 4.66
C GLY A 267 -6.18 -0.58 3.65
N GLY A 268 -7.30 0.00 3.19
CA GLY A 268 -8.15 -0.58 2.14
C GLY A 268 -7.47 -0.60 0.76
N SER A 269 -8.00 -1.43 -0.14
CA SER A 269 -7.55 -1.57 -1.54
C SER A 269 -8.73 -1.60 -2.50
N SER A 270 -8.48 -1.15 -3.74
CA SER A 270 -9.41 -1.17 -4.87
C SER A 270 -8.78 -1.85 -6.07
N GLY A 271 -9.59 -2.57 -6.86
CA GLY A 271 -9.22 -3.20 -8.11
C GLY A 271 -9.62 -2.39 -9.36
N GLY A 272 -10.17 -1.20 -9.18
CA GLY A 272 -10.61 -0.34 -10.26
C GLY A 272 -12.12 -0.24 -10.44
N GLY A 273 -12.91 -0.76 -9.50
CA GLY A 273 -14.35 -0.53 -9.45
C GLY A 273 -14.68 0.95 -9.30
N GLY A 274 -15.79 1.39 -9.91
CA GLY A 274 -16.22 2.78 -9.87
C GLY A 274 -16.76 3.30 -11.20
N ALA A 275 -17.02 4.58 -11.26
CA ALA A 275 -17.47 5.25 -12.46
C ALA A 275 -17.03 6.73 -12.49
N GLY A 276 -17.07 7.32 -13.67
CA GLY A 276 -16.75 8.72 -13.88
C GLY A 276 -17.77 9.47 -14.71
N GLY A 277 -17.65 10.78 -14.68
CA GLY A 277 -18.44 11.70 -15.50
C GLY A 277 -17.68 12.99 -15.76
N SER A 278 -18.22 13.80 -16.66
CA SER A 278 -17.69 15.13 -17.01
C SER A 278 -18.81 16.14 -17.05
N TRP A 279 -18.48 17.43 -16.84
CA TRP A 279 -19.43 18.53 -16.87
C TRP A 279 -18.94 19.68 -17.74
#